data_64234d0a5290c4124e5bb716bac9c3e0
#
_entry.id   64234d0a5290c4124e5bb716bac9c3e0
#
_cell.length_a   1.000
_cell.length_b   1.000
_cell.length_c   1.000
_cell.angle_alpha   90.00
_cell.angle_beta   90.00
_cell.angle_gamma   90.00
#
_symmetry.space_group_name_H-M   'P 1'
#
loop_
_entity.id
_entity.type
_entity.pdbx_description
1 polymer ?
#
loop_
_entity_poly.entity_id
_entity_poly.type
_entity_poly.pdbx_seq_one_letter_code
_entity_poly.pdbx_strand_id
1 'polypeptide(L)'
;KQLIADKIKNPINPGNNKVIIFTAFADTANYLYENIASWAKSNFDLYTGLVTGSVDPKTNFPLQRKDFTGLLINFSPLSKERGEEGLEIDLLIGTDCISEGQNLQDCDYVINYDIHWNPVRIIQRFGRIDRIGSKNNCIQLVNFWPAIGLNEYINLEQRVKGRMKLLD
;
A
#
# COMPACT_ATOMS: atom_id res chain seq x y z
N LYS A 1 2.04 9.13 9.17
CA LYS A 1 3.16 9.98 8.73
C LYS A 1 4.50 9.45 9.23
N GLN A 2 4.63 9.16 10.56
CA GLN A 2 5.90 8.69 11.14
C GLN A 2 6.45 7.46 10.42
N LEU A 3 5.65 6.41 10.21
CA LEU A 3 6.05 5.18 9.52
C LEU A 3 6.59 5.45 8.10
N ILE A 4 5.95 6.36 7.36
CA ILE A 4 6.42 6.76 6.03
C ILE A 4 7.77 7.48 6.13
N ALA A 5 7.90 8.43 7.06
CA ALA A 5 9.15 9.16 7.27
C ALA A 5 10.30 8.22 7.68
N ASP A 6 10.02 7.24 8.55
CA ASP A 6 11.01 6.25 8.99
C ASP A 6 11.43 5.33 7.84
N LYS A 7 10.48 4.88 7.01
CA LYS A 7 10.74 4.08 5.80
C LYS A 7 11.64 4.84 4.82
N ILE A 8 11.38 6.12 4.58
CA ILE A 8 12.16 6.93 3.64
C ILE A 8 13.59 7.17 4.15
N LYS A 9 13.74 7.41 5.45
CA LYS A 9 15.05 7.62 6.08
C LYS A 9 15.87 6.33 6.19
N ASN A 10 15.20 5.20 6.39
CA ASN A 10 15.82 3.90 6.61
C ASN A 10 15.14 2.84 5.72
N PRO A 11 15.36 2.88 4.41
CA PRO A 11 14.71 1.96 3.47
C PRO A 11 15.16 0.51 3.72
N ILE A 12 14.19 -0.42 3.76
CA ILE A 12 14.47 -1.86 3.93
C ILE A 12 15.14 -2.48 2.68
N ASN A 13 14.82 -1.94 1.51
CA ASN A 13 15.57 -2.23 0.29
C ASN A 13 16.13 -0.90 -0.25
N PRO A 14 17.44 -0.80 -0.52
CA PRO A 14 18.08 0.44 -0.95
C PRO A 14 17.40 1.07 -2.17
N GLY A 15 17.09 2.36 -2.07
CA GLY A 15 16.48 3.14 -3.15
C GLY A 15 14.97 2.93 -3.33
N ASN A 16 14.33 2.04 -2.58
CA ASN A 16 12.90 1.83 -2.67
C ASN A 16 12.14 2.71 -1.67
N ASN A 17 11.37 3.67 -2.17
CA ASN A 17 10.55 4.58 -1.37
C ASN A 17 9.06 4.20 -1.39
N LYS A 18 8.69 3.13 -2.08
CA LYS A 18 7.28 2.77 -2.30
C LYS A 18 6.61 2.26 -1.03
N VAL A 19 5.42 2.84 -0.77
CA VAL A 19 4.55 2.45 0.33
C VAL A 19 3.14 2.31 -0.18
N ILE A 20 2.47 1.21 0.17
CA ILE A 20 1.04 1.04 -0.07
C ILE A 20 0.28 1.05 1.26
N ILE A 21 -0.82 1.80 1.32
CA ILE A 21 -1.70 1.89 2.48
C ILE A 21 -3.06 1.34 2.09
N PHE A 22 -3.43 0.24 2.68
CA PHE A 22 -4.74 -0.36 2.54
C PHE A 22 -5.68 0.06 3.67
N THR A 23 -6.91 0.39 3.31
CA THR A 23 -8.02 0.58 4.24
C THR A 23 -9.28 -0.11 3.73
N ALA A 24 -10.19 -0.46 4.64
CA ALA A 24 -11.45 -1.09 4.27
C ALA A 24 -12.45 -0.08 3.66
N PHE A 25 -12.32 1.22 3.99
CA PHE A 25 -13.33 2.24 3.69
C PHE A 25 -12.79 3.34 2.77
N ALA A 26 -13.58 3.69 1.75
CA ALA A 26 -13.22 4.75 0.81
C ALA A 26 -13.08 6.13 1.47
N ASP A 27 -13.92 6.43 2.47
CA ASP A 27 -13.84 7.69 3.22
C ASP A 27 -12.54 7.79 4.01
N THR A 28 -12.10 6.69 4.63
CA THR A 28 -10.80 6.61 5.31
C THR A 28 -9.66 6.78 4.32
N ALA A 29 -9.74 6.15 3.14
CA ALA A 29 -8.72 6.30 2.09
C ALA A 29 -8.62 7.77 1.63
N ASN A 30 -9.76 8.43 1.41
CA ASN A 30 -9.80 9.84 1.05
C ASN A 30 -9.22 10.75 2.15
N TYR A 31 -9.60 10.53 3.40
CA TYR A 31 -9.05 11.25 4.56
C TYR A 31 -7.53 11.10 4.65
N LEU A 32 -7.01 9.88 4.47
CA LEU A 32 -5.57 9.63 4.46
C LEU A 32 -4.88 10.37 3.32
N TYR A 33 -5.45 10.35 2.12
CA TYR A 33 -4.91 11.05 0.97
C TYR A 33 -4.81 12.56 1.22
N GLU A 34 -5.88 13.20 1.69
CA GLU A 34 -5.92 14.64 1.98
C GLU A 34 -4.88 15.07 3.03
N ASN A 35 -4.59 14.19 3.99
CA ASN A 35 -3.62 14.47 5.07
C ASN A 35 -2.18 14.08 4.73
N ILE A 36 -1.97 13.19 3.76
CA ILE A 36 -0.63 12.63 3.47
C ILE A 36 -0.06 13.22 2.18
N ALA A 37 -0.85 13.41 1.13
CA ALA A 37 -0.33 13.75 -0.20
C ALA A 37 0.50 15.03 -0.22
N SER A 38 -0.04 16.14 0.29
CA SER A 38 0.67 17.42 0.37
C SER A 38 1.87 17.36 1.32
N TRP A 39 1.72 16.67 2.45
CA TRP A 39 2.79 16.49 3.42
C TRP A 39 3.96 15.68 2.83
N ALA A 40 3.69 14.57 2.15
CA ALA A 40 4.71 13.73 1.52
C ALA A 40 5.45 14.48 0.41
N LYS A 41 4.73 15.24 -0.40
CA LYS A 41 5.33 16.07 -1.45
C LYS A 41 6.23 17.16 -0.87
N SER A 42 5.77 17.87 0.16
CA SER A 42 6.53 19.00 0.74
C SER A 42 7.76 18.56 1.54
N ASN A 43 7.75 17.38 2.18
CA ASN A 43 8.84 16.95 3.06
C ASN A 43 9.84 16.01 2.38
N PHE A 44 9.41 15.25 1.37
CA PHE A 44 10.21 14.18 0.77
C PHE A 44 10.17 14.17 -0.76
N ASP A 45 9.47 15.12 -1.38
CA ASP A 45 9.23 15.18 -2.83
C ASP A 45 8.55 13.93 -3.43
N LEU A 46 7.74 13.24 -2.63
CA LEU A 46 7.05 12.00 -3.03
C LEU A 46 5.66 12.28 -3.61
N TYR A 47 5.31 11.54 -4.63
CA TYR A 47 3.97 11.58 -5.22
C TYR A 47 3.06 10.51 -4.62
N THR A 48 1.78 10.89 -4.45
CA THR A 48 0.76 10.04 -3.84
C THR A 48 -0.41 9.82 -4.80
N GLY A 49 -0.86 8.58 -4.88
CA GLY A 49 -2.08 8.18 -5.58
C GLY A 49 -3.15 7.67 -4.61
N LEU A 50 -4.41 7.93 -4.93
CA LEU A 50 -5.59 7.39 -4.27
C LEU A 50 -6.42 6.57 -5.25
N VAL A 51 -6.73 5.34 -4.89
CA VAL A 51 -7.57 4.43 -5.69
C VAL A 51 -8.58 3.71 -4.80
N THR A 52 -9.85 3.89 -5.09
CA THR A 52 -10.95 3.21 -4.39
C THR A 52 -11.96 2.65 -5.41
N GLY A 53 -12.84 1.77 -4.95
CA GLY A 53 -13.91 1.23 -5.81
C GLY A 53 -15.10 2.18 -6.03
N SER A 54 -15.20 3.27 -5.27
CA SER A 54 -16.40 4.13 -5.23
C SER A 54 -16.12 5.61 -5.45
N VAL A 55 -14.87 6.03 -5.44
CA VAL A 55 -14.44 7.42 -5.65
C VAL A 55 -13.48 7.48 -6.82
N ASP A 56 -13.57 8.54 -7.62
CA ASP A 56 -12.65 8.76 -8.73
C ASP A 56 -11.19 8.80 -8.23
N PRO A 57 -10.26 8.21 -8.98
CA PRO A 57 -8.84 8.21 -8.63
C PRO A 57 -8.28 9.63 -8.51
N LYS A 58 -7.50 9.87 -7.47
CA LYS A 58 -6.84 11.16 -7.22
C LYS A 58 -5.33 10.99 -7.18
N THR A 59 -4.60 12.00 -7.60
CA THR A 59 -3.15 12.04 -7.45
C THR A 59 -2.62 13.46 -7.55
N ASN A 60 -1.53 13.75 -6.86
CA ASN A 60 -0.70 14.93 -7.06
C ASN A 60 0.44 14.69 -8.07
N PHE A 61 0.53 13.48 -8.65
CA PHE A 61 1.44 13.18 -9.75
C PHE A 61 0.98 13.85 -11.05
N PRO A 62 1.87 14.37 -11.91
CA PRO A 62 1.52 15.08 -13.13
C PRO A 62 1.09 14.14 -14.26
N LEU A 63 -0.06 13.46 -14.09
CA LEU A 63 -0.67 12.64 -15.13
C LEU A 63 -1.62 13.47 -15.98
N GLN A 64 -1.60 13.22 -17.29
CA GLN A 64 -2.58 13.77 -18.23
C GLN A 64 -3.98 13.21 -17.96
N ARG A 65 -4.06 11.91 -17.64
CA ARG A 65 -5.29 11.21 -17.32
C ARG A 65 -5.16 10.48 -15.98
N LYS A 66 -5.97 10.91 -15.02
CA LYS A 66 -5.99 10.34 -13.66
C LYS A 66 -6.98 9.18 -13.60
N ASP A 67 -6.65 8.07 -14.23
CA ASP A 67 -7.46 6.85 -14.16
C ASP A 67 -6.77 5.76 -13.32
N PHE A 68 -7.53 4.73 -13.01
CA PHE A 68 -7.09 3.57 -12.21
C PHE A 68 -5.79 2.95 -12.77
N THR A 69 -5.79 2.68 -14.05
CA THR A 69 -4.66 2.00 -14.72
C THR A 69 -3.42 2.88 -14.74
N GLY A 70 -3.58 4.16 -15.06
CA GLY A 70 -2.48 5.13 -15.08
C GLY A 70 -1.81 5.29 -13.72
N LEU A 71 -2.59 5.32 -12.62
CA LEU A 71 -2.02 5.39 -11.28
C LEU A 71 -1.21 4.13 -10.94
N LEU A 72 -1.74 2.94 -11.26
CA LEU A 72 -1.05 1.68 -10.96
C LEU A 72 0.21 1.48 -11.79
N ILE A 73 0.21 1.88 -13.06
CA ILE A 73 1.40 1.85 -13.92
C ILE A 73 2.50 2.76 -13.36
N ASN A 74 2.15 3.94 -12.88
CA ASN A 74 3.13 4.87 -12.32
C ASN A 74 3.53 4.55 -10.87
N PHE A 75 2.75 3.76 -10.15
CA PHE A 75 3.14 3.25 -8.83
C PHE A 75 4.04 2.02 -8.93
N SER A 76 3.78 1.11 -9.88
CA SER A 76 4.51 -0.15 -10.04
C SER A 76 5.02 -0.30 -11.48
N PRO A 77 5.93 0.59 -11.93
CA PRO A 77 6.31 0.69 -13.33
C PRO A 77 7.03 -0.54 -13.87
N LEU A 78 7.86 -1.21 -13.07
CA LEU A 78 8.54 -2.43 -13.47
C LEU A 78 7.56 -3.58 -13.65
N SER A 79 6.72 -3.80 -12.66
CA SER A 79 5.69 -4.86 -12.71
C SER A 79 4.65 -4.64 -13.81
N LYS A 80 4.53 -3.42 -14.32
CA LYS A 80 3.61 -3.01 -15.40
C LYS A 80 4.33 -2.74 -16.72
N GLU A 81 5.60 -3.15 -16.84
CA GLU A 81 6.39 -3.07 -18.07
C GLU A 81 6.57 -1.64 -18.63
N ARG A 82 6.40 -0.60 -17.79
CA ARG A 82 6.70 0.78 -18.17
C ARG A 82 8.20 1.07 -18.20
N GLY A 83 8.99 0.33 -17.40
CA GLY A 83 10.39 0.61 -17.13
C GLY A 83 10.62 1.59 -15.97
N GLU A 84 11.89 1.80 -15.63
CA GLU A 84 12.31 2.62 -14.48
C GLU A 84 12.48 4.11 -14.82
N GLU A 85 12.34 4.51 -16.06
CA GLU A 85 12.62 5.89 -16.48
C GLU A 85 11.48 6.86 -16.11
N GLY A 86 11.86 8.02 -15.58
CA GLY A 86 10.96 9.13 -15.28
C GLY A 86 10.46 9.16 -13.84
N LEU A 87 9.54 10.09 -13.60
CA LEU A 87 8.88 10.25 -12.30
C LEU A 87 7.92 9.10 -12.02
N GLU A 88 7.74 8.79 -10.74
CA GLU A 88 6.88 7.70 -10.26
C GLU A 88 5.95 8.17 -9.14
N ILE A 89 4.90 7.39 -8.90
CA ILE A 89 4.11 7.49 -7.67
C ILE A 89 4.79 6.62 -6.61
N ASP A 90 5.09 7.21 -5.46
CA ASP A 90 5.77 6.54 -4.35
C ASP A 90 4.78 5.99 -3.31
N LEU A 91 3.71 6.71 -3.06
CA LEU A 91 2.70 6.35 -2.09
C LEU A 91 1.38 6.01 -2.79
N LEU A 92 0.83 4.83 -2.52
CA LEU A 92 -0.49 4.43 -3.00
C LEU A 92 -1.42 4.19 -1.81
N ILE A 93 -2.55 4.88 -1.79
CA ILE A 93 -3.59 4.70 -0.80
C ILE A 93 -4.80 4.10 -1.50
N GLY A 94 -5.34 3.02 -0.94
CA GLY A 94 -6.48 2.39 -1.59
C GLY A 94 -7.26 1.41 -0.74
N THR A 95 -8.39 1.00 -1.29
CA THR A 95 -9.24 -0.04 -0.74
C THR A 95 -8.92 -1.40 -1.39
N ASP A 96 -9.65 -2.44 -0.99
CA ASP A 96 -9.46 -3.79 -1.54
C ASP A 96 -9.69 -3.91 -3.06
N CYS A 97 -10.21 -2.88 -3.73
CA CYS A 97 -10.33 -2.85 -5.20
C CYS A 97 -8.96 -3.02 -5.91
N ILE A 98 -7.85 -2.63 -5.27
CA ILE A 98 -6.50 -2.82 -5.80
C ILE A 98 -5.86 -4.14 -5.34
N SER A 99 -6.52 -4.89 -4.46
CA SER A 99 -6.04 -6.18 -3.98
C SER A 99 -6.37 -7.33 -4.93
N GLU A 100 -7.19 -7.12 -5.96
CA GLU A 100 -7.58 -8.17 -6.90
C GLU A 100 -6.93 -7.96 -8.28
N GLY A 101 -6.26 -9.01 -8.79
CA GLY A 101 -5.71 -9.03 -10.15
C GLY A 101 -4.51 -8.12 -10.41
N GLN A 102 -4.06 -7.30 -9.46
CA GLN A 102 -2.96 -6.37 -9.68
C GLN A 102 -1.61 -6.95 -9.27
N ASN A 103 -0.57 -6.65 -10.04
CA ASN A 103 0.81 -6.89 -9.68
C ASN A 103 1.44 -5.58 -9.18
N LEU A 104 1.89 -5.56 -7.92
CA LEU A 104 2.43 -4.39 -7.23
C LEU A 104 3.78 -4.71 -6.57
N GLN A 105 4.52 -5.65 -7.13
CA GLN A 105 5.77 -6.19 -6.56
C GLN A 105 6.94 -5.20 -6.54
N ASP A 106 6.79 -4.00 -7.12
CA ASP A 106 7.78 -2.93 -6.99
C ASP A 106 7.76 -2.33 -5.58
N CYS A 107 6.62 -2.44 -4.89
CA CYS A 107 6.46 -1.99 -3.51
C CYS A 107 7.03 -3.02 -2.52
N ASP A 108 7.64 -2.53 -1.43
CA ASP A 108 8.22 -3.36 -0.36
C ASP A 108 7.65 -3.04 1.03
N TYR A 109 6.71 -2.08 1.14
CA TYR A 109 6.19 -1.63 2.42
C TYR A 109 4.67 -1.51 2.40
N VAL A 110 3.99 -2.36 3.16
CA VAL A 110 2.53 -2.44 3.23
C VAL A 110 2.02 -1.99 4.58
N ILE A 111 1.10 -1.04 4.59
CA ILE A 111 0.39 -0.61 5.80
C ILE A 111 -1.08 -1.02 5.67
N ASN A 112 -1.54 -1.92 6.53
CA ASN A 112 -2.96 -2.16 6.74
C ASN A 112 -3.45 -1.19 7.83
N TYR A 113 -4.05 -0.07 7.39
CA TYR A 113 -4.54 0.97 8.28
C TYR A 113 -5.75 0.50 9.10
N ASP A 114 -6.67 -0.20 8.43
CA ASP A 114 -7.73 -0.96 9.09
C ASP A 114 -7.47 -2.43 8.87
N ILE A 115 -7.32 -3.19 9.95
CA ILE A 115 -7.17 -4.62 9.82
C ILE A 115 -8.53 -5.27 9.53
N HIS A 116 -8.63 -6.00 8.43
CA HIS A 116 -9.86 -6.68 8.07
C HIS A 116 -10.08 -7.87 9.02
N TRP A 117 -11.31 -8.06 9.51
CA TRP A 117 -11.69 -9.20 10.35
C TRP A 117 -11.43 -10.57 9.70
N ASN A 118 -11.47 -10.63 8.35
CA ASN A 118 -11.12 -11.83 7.60
C ASN A 118 -9.61 -11.80 7.24
N PRO A 119 -8.78 -12.69 7.81
CA PRO A 119 -7.35 -12.74 7.55
C PRO A 119 -7.00 -13.03 6.09
N VAL A 120 -7.89 -13.65 5.32
CA VAL A 120 -7.69 -13.92 3.89
C VAL A 120 -7.48 -12.62 3.11
N ARG A 121 -8.13 -11.51 3.50
CA ARG A 121 -7.93 -10.21 2.85
C ARG A 121 -6.50 -9.70 3.03
N ILE A 122 -5.93 -9.85 4.23
CA ILE A 122 -4.55 -9.45 4.50
C ILE A 122 -3.57 -10.28 3.68
N ILE A 123 -3.80 -11.58 3.58
CA ILE A 123 -3.01 -12.51 2.75
C ILE A 123 -3.11 -12.12 1.28
N GLN A 124 -4.31 -11.79 0.79
CA GLN A 124 -4.52 -11.34 -0.59
C GLN A 124 -3.78 -10.03 -0.89
N ARG A 125 -3.80 -9.05 0.03
CA ARG A 125 -3.06 -7.79 -0.09
C ARG A 125 -1.55 -8.05 -0.15
N PHE A 126 -1.01 -8.88 0.75
CA PHE A 126 0.39 -9.27 0.77
C PHE A 126 0.80 -9.97 -0.54
N GLY A 127 0.03 -10.93 -1.01
CA GLY A 127 0.28 -11.68 -2.24
C GLY A 127 0.23 -10.85 -3.54
N ARG A 128 -0.07 -9.53 -3.48
CA ARG A 128 0.10 -8.60 -4.63
C ARG A 128 1.50 -8.04 -4.73
N ILE A 129 2.22 -8.11 -3.64
CA ILE A 129 3.53 -7.50 -3.46
C ILE A 129 4.60 -8.59 -3.37
N ASP A 130 4.35 -9.63 -2.61
CA ASP A 130 5.21 -10.81 -2.50
C ASP A 130 4.96 -11.75 -3.68
N ARG A 131 5.79 -11.64 -4.69
CA ARG A 131 5.72 -12.46 -5.91
C ARG A 131 7.08 -12.85 -6.41
N ILE A 132 7.13 -14.01 -7.05
CA ILE A 132 8.32 -14.48 -7.79
C ILE A 132 8.69 -13.43 -8.85
N GLY A 133 9.96 -13.03 -8.86
CA GLY A 133 10.48 -12.01 -9.77
C GLY A 133 10.48 -10.58 -9.18
N SER A 134 10.08 -10.40 -7.92
CA SER A 134 10.30 -9.14 -7.22
C SER A 134 11.79 -8.83 -7.10
N LYS A 135 12.17 -7.55 -7.25
CA LYS A 135 13.54 -7.06 -6.99
C LYS A 135 13.77 -6.83 -5.49
N ASN A 136 12.73 -6.84 -4.68
CA ASN A 136 12.80 -6.61 -3.25
C ASN A 136 13.26 -7.87 -2.53
N ASN A 137 14.31 -7.76 -1.71
CA ASN A 137 14.81 -8.85 -0.88
C ASN A 137 13.96 -9.08 0.38
N CYS A 138 13.30 -8.02 0.85
CA CYS A 138 12.47 -8.02 2.04
C CYS A 138 11.20 -7.22 1.80
N ILE A 139 10.11 -7.64 2.41
CA ILE A 139 8.84 -6.91 2.42
C ILE A 139 8.41 -6.69 3.86
N GLN A 140 8.04 -5.47 4.20
CA GLN A 140 7.53 -5.14 5.52
C GLN A 140 6.02 -4.98 5.50
N LEU A 141 5.36 -5.69 6.40
CA LEU A 141 3.93 -5.58 6.65
C LEU A 141 3.68 -4.91 8.01
N VAL A 142 2.95 -3.81 8.01
CA VAL A 142 2.54 -3.09 9.21
C VAL A 142 1.03 -3.19 9.36
N ASN A 143 0.57 -3.67 10.51
CA ASN A 143 -0.85 -3.82 10.81
C ASN A 143 -1.24 -2.94 11.99
N PHE A 144 -2.25 -2.08 11.82
CA PHE A 144 -2.88 -1.37 12.93
C PHE A 144 -3.97 -2.26 13.51
N TRP A 145 -3.71 -2.74 14.72
CA TRP A 145 -4.65 -3.58 15.44
C TRP A 145 -5.72 -2.74 16.14
N PRO A 146 -6.96 -3.25 16.24
CA PRO A 146 -7.99 -2.59 17.04
C PRO A 146 -7.60 -2.56 18.53
N ALA A 147 -8.28 -1.72 19.29
CA ALA A 147 -8.10 -1.66 20.75
C ALA A 147 -8.30 -3.03 21.40
N ILE A 148 -7.58 -3.29 22.49
CA ILE A 148 -7.47 -4.59 23.17
C ILE A 148 -8.83 -5.30 23.36
N GLY A 149 -9.88 -4.59 23.75
CA GLY A 149 -11.21 -5.20 23.98
C GLY A 149 -11.86 -5.80 22.73
N LEU A 150 -11.62 -5.24 21.54
CA LEU A 150 -12.14 -5.79 20.28
C LEU A 150 -11.33 -6.99 19.83
N ASN A 151 -10.02 -6.97 20.07
CA ASN A 151 -9.12 -8.07 19.71
C ASN A 151 -9.41 -9.34 20.52
N GLU A 152 -9.69 -9.22 21.81
CA GLU A 152 -10.13 -10.34 22.66
C GLU A 152 -11.42 -10.97 22.16
N TYR A 153 -12.37 -10.15 21.69
CA TYR A 153 -13.67 -10.62 21.25
C TYR A 153 -13.63 -11.45 19.97
N ILE A 154 -12.74 -11.16 19.05
CA ILE A 154 -12.66 -11.82 17.74
C ILE A 154 -11.40 -12.66 17.50
N ASN A 155 -10.49 -12.69 18.46
CA ASN A 155 -9.19 -13.39 18.36
C ASN A 155 -8.48 -13.13 17.00
N LEU A 156 -8.60 -11.89 16.51
CA LEU A 156 -8.21 -11.53 15.15
C LEU A 156 -6.71 -11.71 14.93
N GLU A 157 -5.91 -11.28 15.90
CA GLU A 157 -4.44 -11.36 15.82
C GLU A 157 -3.96 -12.80 15.69
N GLN A 158 -4.51 -13.71 16.50
CA GLN A 158 -4.14 -15.13 16.46
C GLN A 158 -4.56 -15.79 15.14
N ARG A 159 -5.73 -15.43 14.62
CA ARG A 159 -6.23 -15.94 13.34
C ARG A 159 -5.37 -15.50 12.17
N VAL A 160 -4.94 -14.24 12.17
CA VAL A 160 -4.04 -13.70 11.12
C VAL A 160 -2.66 -14.34 11.20
N LYS A 161 -2.04 -14.36 12.39
CA LYS A 161 -0.73 -14.98 12.61
C LYS A 161 -0.73 -16.47 12.29
N GLY A 162 -1.78 -17.19 12.66
CA GLY A 162 -1.93 -18.63 12.36
C GLY A 162 -2.03 -18.93 10.88
N ARG A 163 -2.69 -18.08 10.11
CA ARG A 163 -2.80 -18.22 8.66
C ARG A 163 -1.53 -17.83 7.91
N MET A 164 -0.80 -16.84 8.37
CA MET A 164 0.46 -16.42 7.75
C MET A 164 1.57 -17.46 7.93
N LYS A 165 1.61 -18.17 9.08
CA LYS A 165 2.54 -19.28 9.31
C LYS A 165 2.34 -20.51 8.38
N LEU A 166 1.21 -20.60 7.70
CA LEU A 166 0.94 -21.68 6.74
C LEU A 166 1.44 -21.35 5.32
N LEU A 167 2.03 -20.16 5.13
CA LEU A 167 2.55 -19.69 3.85
C LEU A 167 4.10 -19.76 3.79
N ASP A 168 4.76 -20.04 4.93
CA ASP A 168 6.18 -20.37 5.04
C ASP A 168 6.40 -21.88 4.78
#